data_01d7cda17be2d0071011eda3222d1d0f
#
_entry.id   01d7cda17be2d0071011eda3222d1d0f
#
_cell.length_a   1.000
_cell.length_b   1.000
_cell.length_c   1.000
_cell.angle_alpha   90.00
_cell.angle_beta   90.00
_cell.angle_gamma   90.00
#
_symmetry.space_group_name_H-M   'P 1'
#
loop_
_entity.id
_entity.type
_entity.pdbx_description
1 polymer ?
#
loop_
_entity_poly.entity_id
_entity_poly.type
_entity_poly.pdbx_seq_one_letter_code
_entity_poly.pdbx_strand_id
1 'polypeptide(L)'
;MLNKIKKISLKKIVTKEGDIIKYIDREKKYFNKFGEIYFSKIKKGHVKGWNLHKKTQCYLTVPYGSISFVFKDLNMTKYKKIKINDANPQLLIIPKNIWFKFWTSKKFSILANLIEIKHNKKETRKFPLI
;
A
#
# COMPACT_ATOMS: atom_id res chain seq x y z
N MET A 1 -8.38 -3.88 -15.00
CA MET A 1 -8.38 -4.01 -13.53
C MET A 1 -7.08 -3.50 -12.91
N LEU A 2 -5.93 -4.02 -13.29
CA LEU A 2 -4.64 -3.50 -12.77
C LEU A 2 -4.37 -2.07 -13.20
N ASN A 3 -4.92 -1.63 -14.31
CA ASN A 3 -4.81 -0.24 -14.78
C ASN A 3 -5.56 0.76 -13.88
N LYS A 4 -6.38 0.28 -12.95
CA LYS A 4 -7.07 1.14 -11.98
C LYS A 4 -6.25 1.40 -10.72
N ILE A 5 -5.11 0.75 -10.56
CA ILE A 5 -4.16 1.09 -9.50
C ILE A 5 -3.61 2.49 -9.82
N LYS A 6 -3.73 3.40 -8.85
CA LYS A 6 -3.24 4.77 -9.01
C LYS A 6 -2.00 4.99 -8.18
N LYS A 7 -1.02 5.67 -8.77
CA LYS A 7 0.21 6.08 -8.10
C LYS A 7 0.25 7.61 -8.12
N ILE A 8 0.23 8.22 -6.96
CA ILE A 8 0.12 9.67 -6.79
C ILE A 8 1.30 10.16 -5.98
N SER A 9 1.99 11.20 -6.48
CA SER A 9 3.07 11.84 -5.72
C SER A 9 2.51 12.54 -4.51
N LEU A 10 3.15 12.33 -3.36
CA LEU A 10 2.76 12.99 -2.11
C LEU A 10 3.56 14.27 -1.92
N LYS A 11 2.92 15.27 -1.32
CA LYS A 11 3.57 16.53 -1.00
C LYS A 11 4.57 16.31 0.13
N LYS A 12 5.80 16.73 -0.10
CA LYS A 12 6.89 16.70 0.87
C LYS A 12 7.28 18.13 1.21
N ILE A 13 7.22 18.46 2.48
CA ILE A 13 7.65 19.77 2.99
C ILE A 13 9.00 19.58 3.65
N VAL A 14 10.03 20.15 3.01
CA VAL A 14 11.40 20.06 3.51
C VAL A 14 11.61 21.11 4.60
N THR A 15 12.04 20.68 5.76
CA THR A 15 12.40 21.59 6.86
C THR A 15 13.79 21.24 7.40
N LYS A 16 14.40 22.19 8.09
CA LYS A 16 15.73 22.01 8.69
C LYS A 16 15.75 20.86 9.71
N GLU A 17 14.65 20.69 10.43
CA GLU A 17 14.53 19.67 11.48
C GLU A 17 14.10 18.31 10.96
N GLY A 18 13.71 18.23 9.71
CA GLY A 18 13.23 17.01 9.08
C GLY A 18 12.02 17.30 8.20
N ASP A 19 11.66 16.35 7.34
CA ASP A 19 10.64 16.56 6.33
C ASP A 19 9.27 16.12 6.83
N ILE A 20 8.24 16.76 6.28
CA ILE A 20 6.84 16.40 6.52
C ILE A 20 6.29 15.81 5.23
N ILE A 21 5.70 14.62 5.32
CA ILE A 21 5.04 13.99 4.19
C ILE A 21 3.53 14.04 4.42
N LYS A 22 2.82 14.71 3.53
CA LYS A 22 1.36 14.77 3.59
C LYS A 22 0.80 13.48 2.97
N TYR A 23 0.13 12.67 3.76
CA TYR A 23 -0.36 11.36 3.34
C TYR A 23 -1.74 11.47 2.68
N ILE A 24 -2.76 11.74 3.45
CA ILE A 24 -4.14 11.85 2.96
C ILE A 24 -4.86 12.92 3.80
N ASP A 25 -5.69 13.73 3.14
CA ASP A 25 -6.65 14.56 3.84
C ASP A 25 -8.05 14.32 3.28
N ARG A 26 -9.05 14.70 4.04
CA ARG A 26 -10.45 14.42 3.72
C ARG A 26 -10.97 15.13 2.48
N GLU A 27 -10.26 16.14 2.00
CA GLU A 27 -10.70 16.95 0.85
C GLU A 27 -10.21 16.39 -0.48
N LYS A 28 -9.33 15.36 -0.47
CA LYS A 28 -8.88 14.74 -1.70
C LYS A 28 -10.02 13.97 -2.36
N LYS A 29 -10.20 14.19 -3.67
CA LYS A 29 -11.31 13.58 -4.42
C LYS A 29 -11.24 12.05 -4.46
N TYR A 30 -10.04 11.48 -4.39
CA TYR A 30 -9.87 10.03 -4.40
C TYR A 30 -10.17 9.38 -3.06
N PHE A 31 -10.28 10.17 -1.98
CA PHE A 31 -10.53 9.64 -0.64
C PHE A 31 -12.04 9.52 -0.41
N ASN A 32 -12.50 8.32 -0.07
CA ASN A 32 -13.92 8.07 0.19
C ASN A 32 -14.28 8.22 1.66
N LYS A 33 -13.68 7.38 2.49
CA LYS A 33 -14.00 7.38 3.93
C LYS A 33 -12.90 6.71 4.72
N PHE A 34 -12.87 6.99 6.00
CA PHE A 34 -11.92 6.42 6.94
C PHE A 34 -12.54 5.20 7.63
N GLY A 35 -11.82 4.10 7.66
CA GLY A 35 -12.17 2.93 8.45
C GLY A 35 -11.11 2.66 9.49
N GLU A 36 -9.89 2.37 9.04
CA GLU A 36 -8.77 2.04 9.93
C GLU A 36 -7.46 2.42 9.26
N ILE A 37 -6.49 2.85 10.06
CA ILE A 37 -5.11 3.02 9.62
C ILE A 37 -4.24 2.06 10.42
N TYR A 38 -3.31 1.38 9.75
CA TYR A 38 -2.33 0.55 10.44
C TYR A 38 -0.99 0.58 9.72
N PHE A 39 0.06 0.25 10.47
CA PHE A 39 1.41 0.18 9.96
C PHE A 39 1.85 -1.27 9.94
N SER A 40 2.53 -1.67 8.89
CA SER A 40 3.08 -3.01 8.75
C SER A 40 4.57 -2.91 8.58
N LYS A 41 5.32 -3.51 9.48
CA LYS A 41 6.77 -3.61 9.36
C LYS A 41 7.10 -4.85 8.56
N ILE A 42 7.92 -4.69 7.53
CA ILE A 42 8.43 -5.81 6.72
C ILE A 42 9.94 -5.88 6.90
N LYS A 43 10.45 -7.06 7.25
CA LYS A 43 11.87 -7.30 7.44
C LYS A 43 12.49 -7.92 6.20
N LYS A 44 13.76 -7.61 5.96
CA LYS A 44 14.52 -8.20 4.86
C LYS A 44 14.45 -9.73 4.92
N GLY A 45 14.29 -10.35 3.76
CA GLY A 45 14.22 -11.80 3.64
C GLY A 45 12.83 -12.38 3.82
N HIS A 46 11.83 -11.54 4.09
CA HIS A 46 10.44 -11.97 4.24
C HIS A 46 9.57 -11.35 3.15
N VAL A 47 8.48 -12.04 2.83
CA VAL A 47 7.47 -11.55 1.88
C VAL A 47 6.12 -11.64 2.59
N LYS A 48 5.36 -10.54 2.55
CA LYS A 48 3.99 -10.53 3.08
C LYS A 48 3.00 -10.59 1.92
N GLY A 49 1.98 -11.41 2.02
CA GLY A 49 0.95 -11.65 1.02
C GLY A 49 0.88 -13.13 0.67
N TRP A 50 0.20 -13.52 -0.36
CA TRP A 50 -0.76 -12.72 -1.15
C TRP A 50 -1.97 -12.33 -0.31
N ASN A 51 -2.34 -11.06 -0.36
CA ASN A 51 -3.54 -10.56 0.31
C ASN A 51 -4.48 -9.94 -0.70
N LEU A 52 -5.77 -10.05 -0.44
CA LEU A 52 -6.81 -9.45 -1.27
C LEU A 52 -7.91 -8.90 -0.36
N HIS A 53 -8.30 -7.67 -0.59
CA HIS A 53 -9.41 -7.04 0.10
C HIS A 53 -10.64 -7.08 -0.81
N LYS A 54 -11.75 -7.59 -0.28
CA LYS A 54 -13.00 -7.74 -1.03
C LYS A 54 -13.91 -6.54 -0.95
N LYS A 55 -13.84 -5.76 0.13
CA LYS A 55 -14.81 -4.71 0.45
C LYS A 55 -14.22 -3.32 0.58
N THR A 56 -12.92 -3.19 0.50
CA THR A 56 -12.27 -1.89 0.66
C THR A 56 -11.19 -1.70 -0.38
N GLN A 57 -10.98 -0.46 -0.80
CA GLN A 57 -9.72 -0.13 -1.43
C GLN A 57 -8.69 0.21 -0.37
N CYS A 58 -7.42 0.13 -0.72
CA CYS A 58 -6.30 0.41 0.17
C CYS A 58 -5.59 1.67 -0.30
N TYR A 59 -5.17 2.48 0.65
CA TYR A 59 -4.37 3.68 0.41
C TYR A 59 -3.02 3.43 1.06
N LEU A 60 -2.02 3.03 0.26
CA LEU A 60 -0.72 2.59 0.74
C LEU A 60 0.33 3.66 0.55
N THR A 61 1.21 3.82 1.53
CA THR A 61 2.44 4.59 1.36
C THR A 61 3.55 3.98 2.18
N VAL A 62 4.80 4.36 1.87
CA VAL A 62 5.98 3.82 2.56
C VAL A 62 6.65 4.98 3.31
N PRO A 63 6.30 5.20 4.58
CA PRO A 63 6.90 6.30 5.35
C PRO A 63 8.35 6.06 5.72
N TYR A 64 8.81 4.82 5.73
CA TYR A 64 10.20 4.50 6.03
C TYR A 64 10.69 3.34 5.18
N GLY A 65 11.80 3.56 4.47
CA GLY A 65 12.47 2.53 3.70
C GLY A 65 12.02 2.45 2.25
N SER A 66 12.00 1.25 1.71
CA SER A 66 11.68 0.99 0.30
C SER A 66 10.95 -0.35 0.22
N ILE A 67 9.82 -0.38 -0.45
CA ILE A 67 9.02 -1.60 -0.58
C ILE A 67 8.73 -1.86 -2.05
N SER A 68 8.93 -3.10 -2.46
CA SER A 68 8.55 -3.61 -3.77
C SER A 68 7.22 -4.34 -3.66
N PHE A 69 6.30 -4.03 -4.56
CA PHE A 69 4.98 -4.63 -4.62
C PHE A 69 4.81 -5.40 -5.92
N VAL A 70 4.10 -6.51 -5.85
CA VAL A 70 3.55 -7.18 -7.03
C VAL A 70 2.05 -7.26 -6.84
N PHE A 71 1.33 -6.79 -7.84
CA PHE A 71 -0.12 -6.83 -7.90
C PHE A 71 -0.54 -7.83 -8.97
N LYS A 72 -1.59 -8.59 -8.70
CA LYS A 72 -2.20 -9.49 -9.68
C LYS A 72 -3.70 -9.28 -9.71
N ASP A 73 -4.28 -9.48 -10.89
CA ASP A 73 -5.72 -9.46 -11.05
C ASP A 73 -6.37 -10.62 -10.29
N LEU A 74 -7.69 -10.60 -10.18
CA LEU A 74 -8.42 -11.60 -9.40
C LEU A 74 -8.10 -13.03 -9.81
N ASN A 75 -7.93 -13.27 -11.11
CA ASN A 75 -7.63 -14.60 -11.65
C ASN A 75 -6.14 -14.93 -11.64
N MET A 76 -5.30 -14.01 -11.18
CA MET A 76 -3.85 -14.16 -11.12
C MET A 76 -3.17 -14.42 -12.47
N THR A 77 -3.77 -13.90 -13.55
CA THR A 77 -3.25 -14.07 -14.92
C THR A 77 -2.32 -12.95 -15.34
N LYS A 78 -2.55 -11.74 -14.86
CA LYS A 78 -1.74 -10.57 -15.19
C LYS A 78 -1.10 -10.02 -13.93
N TYR A 79 0.05 -9.34 -14.07
CA TYR A 79 0.71 -8.74 -12.92
C TYR A 79 1.25 -7.36 -13.23
N LYS A 80 1.51 -6.59 -12.19
CA LYS A 80 2.12 -5.27 -12.24
C LYS A 80 3.07 -5.13 -11.05
N LYS A 81 4.27 -4.61 -11.29
CA LYS A 81 5.25 -4.34 -10.24
C LYS A 81 5.38 -2.85 -10.01
N ILE A 82 5.40 -2.45 -8.74
CA ILE A 82 5.61 -1.06 -8.36
C ILE A 82 6.54 -1.03 -7.17
N LYS A 83 7.49 -0.10 -7.16
CA LYS A 83 8.41 0.11 -6.04
C LYS A 83 8.21 1.52 -5.50
N ILE A 84 8.07 1.64 -4.19
CA ILE A 84 7.90 2.92 -3.50
C ILE A 84 8.97 3.04 -2.43
N ASN A 85 9.56 4.22 -2.31
CA ASN A 85 10.54 4.50 -1.25
C ASN A 85 10.26 5.85 -0.61
N ASP A 86 10.87 6.09 0.55
CA ASP A 86 10.64 7.31 1.33
C ASP A 86 11.34 8.54 0.76
N ALA A 87 12.33 8.36 -0.12
CA ALA A 87 13.02 9.49 -0.76
C ALA A 87 12.12 10.18 -1.78
N ASN A 88 11.21 9.43 -2.41
CA ASN A 88 10.24 9.95 -3.37
C ASN A 88 8.85 9.44 -2.94
N PRO A 89 8.22 10.09 -1.95
CA PRO A 89 7.00 9.57 -1.36
C PRO A 89 5.85 9.58 -2.35
N GLN A 90 5.16 8.45 -2.41
CA GLN A 90 4.03 8.24 -3.30
C GLN A 90 2.93 7.48 -2.58
N LEU A 91 1.70 7.74 -3.00
CA LEU A 91 0.52 7.03 -2.53
C LEU A 91 0.09 6.04 -3.60
N LEU A 92 -0.15 4.80 -3.20
CA LEU A 92 -0.78 3.81 -4.06
C LEU A 92 -2.23 3.62 -3.63
N ILE A 93 -3.15 3.77 -4.56
CA ILE A 93 -4.55 3.46 -4.32
C ILE A 93 -4.85 2.15 -5.01
N ILE A 94 -5.13 1.11 -4.22
CA ILE A 94 -5.35 -0.24 -4.71
C ILE A 94 -6.84 -0.54 -4.61
N PRO A 95 -7.54 -0.72 -5.75
CA PRO A 95 -8.94 -1.09 -5.73
C PRO A 95 -9.16 -2.44 -5.04
N LYS A 96 -10.39 -2.68 -4.60
CA LYS A 96 -10.76 -4.00 -4.07
C LYS A 96 -10.57 -5.07 -5.15
N ASN A 97 -10.41 -6.33 -4.72
CA ASN A 97 -10.29 -7.52 -5.57
C ASN A 97 -8.98 -7.56 -6.38
N ILE A 98 -7.93 -6.99 -5.84
CA ILE A 98 -6.58 -7.09 -6.41
C ILE A 98 -5.69 -7.79 -5.40
N TRP A 99 -5.02 -8.86 -5.85
CA TRP A 99 -4.03 -9.56 -5.04
C TRP A 99 -2.75 -8.76 -4.97
N PHE A 100 -2.13 -8.69 -3.79
CA PHE A 100 -0.80 -8.10 -3.70
C PHE A 100 0.08 -8.78 -2.66
N LYS A 101 1.37 -8.72 -2.91
CA LYS A 101 2.43 -9.11 -1.97
C LYS A 101 3.50 -8.05 -2.01
N PHE A 102 4.31 -8.00 -0.96
CA PHE A 102 5.36 -7.01 -0.87
C PHE A 102 6.54 -7.50 -0.03
N TRP A 103 7.70 -6.92 -0.30
CA TRP A 103 8.95 -7.22 0.40
C TRP A 103 9.85 -6.00 0.38
N THR A 104 10.96 -6.04 1.13
CA THR A 104 11.96 -4.98 1.17
C THR A 104 13.35 -5.54 0.99
N SER A 105 14.24 -4.74 0.37
CA SER A 105 15.67 -5.02 0.31
C SER A 105 16.43 -4.34 1.44
N LYS A 106 15.79 -3.46 2.21
CA LYS A 106 16.36 -2.80 3.37
C LYS A 106 16.29 -3.73 4.58
N LYS A 107 17.02 -3.41 5.66
CA LYS A 107 16.94 -4.18 6.90
C LYS A 107 15.49 -4.34 7.33
N PHE A 108 14.72 -3.27 7.27
CA PHE A 108 13.26 -3.29 7.37
C PHE A 108 12.69 -2.05 6.70
N SER A 109 11.40 -2.08 6.43
CA SER A 109 10.64 -0.94 5.92
C SER A 109 9.28 -0.93 6.59
N ILE A 110 8.59 0.21 6.54
CA ILE A 110 7.27 0.37 7.13
C ILE A 110 6.29 0.74 6.03
N LEU A 111 5.20 0.00 5.97
CA LEU A 111 4.07 0.27 5.11
C LEU A 111 2.95 0.87 5.95
N ALA A 112 2.41 1.99 5.51
CA ALA A 112 1.20 2.57 6.10
C ALA A 112 0.03 2.22 5.18
N ASN A 113 -1.05 1.73 5.75
CA ASN A 113 -2.25 1.39 5.00
C ASN A 113 -3.48 2.01 5.68
N LEU A 114 -4.21 2.81 4.92
CA LEU A 114 -5.51 3.30 5.31
C LEU A 114 -6.56 2.52 4.53
N ILE A 115 -7.52 1.93 5.23
CA ILE A 115 -8.62 1.21 4.61
C ILE A 115 -9.94 1.85 5.02
N GLU A 116 -10.97 1.61 4.22
CA GLU A 116 -12.26 2.31 4.34
C GLU A 116 -13.21 1.67 5.36
N ILE A 117 -12.86 0.48 5.83
CA ILE A 117 -13.63 -0.24 6.84
C ILE A 117 -12.67 -0.74 7.91
N LYS A 118 -13.19 -1.04 9.09
CA LYS A 118 -12.38 -1.70 10.12
C LYS A 118 -11.97 -3.09 9.62
N HIS A 119 -10.73 -3.48 9.83
CA HIS A 119 -10.21 -4.76 9.38
C HIS A 119 -11.08 -5.91 9.91
N ASN A 120 -11.41 -6.84 9.01
CA ASN A 120 -12.26 -7.99 9.31
C ASN A 120 -11.75 -9.18 8.51
N LYS A 121 -11.52 -10.31 9.17
CA LYS A 121 -11.02 -11.51 8.52
C LYS A 121 -11.91 -12.00 7.38
N LYS A 122 -13.21 -11.73 7.45
CA LYS A 122 -14.16 -12.12 6.40
C LYS A 122 -14.02 -11.25 5.14
N GLU A 123 -13.46 -10.07 5.27
CA GLU A 123 -13.25 -9.13 4.17
C GLU A 123 -12.01 -9.48 3.35
N THR A 124 -11.00 -10.06 4.00
CA THR A 124 -9.72 -10.37 3.35
C THR A 124 -9.64 -11.82 2.93
N ARG A 125 -8.93 -12.05 1.83
CA ARG A 125 -8.56 -13.40 1.38
C ARG A 125 -7.04 -13.49 1.37
N LYS A 126 -6.52 -14.69 1.60
CA LYS A 126 -5.08 -14.98 1.55
C LYS A 126 -4.83 -16.12 0.60
N PHE A 127 -3.67 -16.08 -0.04
CA PHE A 127 -3.21 -17.13 -0.93
C PHE A 127 -1.77 -17.45 -0.57
N PRO A 128 -1.37 -18.75 -0.55
CA PRO A 128 0.01 -19.13 -0.21
C PRO A 128 1.03 -18.54 -1.17
N LEU A 129 2.18 -18.18 -0.63
CA LEU A 129 3.35 -17.76 -1.42
C LEU A 129 4.06 -19.04 -1.87
N ILE A 130 3.89 -19.40 -3.12
CA ILE A 130 4.53 -20.57 -3.68
C ILE A 130 5.44 -20.16 -4.82
#